data_346a5b495651f195085f4e240a13d82a
#
_entry.id   346a5b495651f195085f4e240a13d82a
#
_cell.length_a   1.000
_cell.length_b   1.000
_cell.length_c   1.000
_cell.angle_alpha   90.00
_cell.angle_beta   90.00
_cell.angle_gamma   90.00
#
_symmetry.space_group_name_H-M   'P 1'
#
loop_
_entity.id
_entity.type
_entity.pdbx_description
1 polymer ?
#
loop_
_entity_poly.entity_id
_entity_poly.type
_entity_poly.pdbx_seq_one_letter_code
_entity_poly.pdbx_strand_id
1 'polypeptide(L)'
;MGLLEEKLAKYTLPDEIKAKGIYPYFREIEGKQGTEVSMGGHKVLMFGSNAYTGLTGDDRIIEAGVAAMRQYGSGCAGSRFLNGTLDIHVELEKELAEFVGKDEALVFATGFTVNSGVIPQLLGKDDYVICDDRDHASIVDGRRLSFATQLRYKHNDMADLERVLKRCTPESIKLIVVDGVFSMEGDLCKLPEIVELKHKYNAAIMVDEAHGIGVFGRNGRGVCDHFGLTHEVDLIMGTFSKSLASIGGFIAANRTIINYLRHTARTYIFSASCTPAATASAREALHILKTEPERIEALWNVTRYALKRFKEEGFEIGDTESPIIPLYVRDLEKTFIVTARAFEEGVFINPVIPPACAPTDTLVRFALMANHTTEQVDRAVEKLKKVFIEQDIIK
;
A
#
# COMPACT_ATOMS: atom_id res chain seq x y z
N MET A 1 -32.37 -6.91 23.07
CA MET A 1 -31.22 -6.39 22.28
C MET A 1 -31.35 -4.85 22.24
N GLY A 2 -30.26 -4.12 22.40
CA GLY A 2 -30.32 -2.67 22.27
C GLY A 2 -30.31 -2.24 20.79
N LEU A 3 -30.77 -0.99 20.50
CA LEU A 3 -30.83 -0.46 19.11
C LEU A 3 -29.54 -0.58 18.32
N LEU A 4 -28.37 -0.45 18.96
CA LEU A 4 -27.08 -0.65 18.32
C LEU A 4 -26.90 -2.08 17.86
N GLU A 5 -27.21 -3.04 18.73
CA GLU A 5 -27.10 -4.48 18.47
C GLU A 5 -28.05 -4.93 17.35
N GLU A 6 -29.31 -4.44 17.39
CA GLU A 6 -30.32 -4.67 16.33
C GLU A 6 -29.87 -4.12 14.97
N LYS A 7 -29.21 -2.95 14.96
CA LYS A 7 -28.63 -2.37 13.73
C LYS A 7 -27.50 -3.22 13.20
N LEU A 8 -26.57 -3.63 14.05
CA LEU A 8 -25.35 -4.38 13.64
C LEU A 8 -25.68 -5.81 13.24
N ALA A 9 -26.69 -6.45 13.84
CA ALA A 9 -27.15 -7.79 13.50
C ALA A 9 -27.69 -7.93 12.05
N LYS A 10 -27.91 -6.81 11.35
CA LYS A 10 -28.30 -6.82 9.93
C LYS A 10 -27.13 -7.12 8.98
N TYR A 11 -25.90 -7.09 9.47
CA TYR A 11 -24.69 -7.43 8.68
C TYR A 11 -24.39 -8.93 8.78
N THR A 12 -25.00 -9.73 7.91
CA THR A 12 -25.01 -11.19 7.94
C THR A 12 -23.99 -11.87 7.04
N LEU A 13 -23.40 -11.15 6.07
CA LEU A 13 -22.48 -11.71 5.08
C LEU A 13 -21.36 -12.58 5.68
N PRO A 14 -20.67 -12.18 6.77
CA PRO A 14 -19.62 -13.05 7.34
C PRO A 14 -20.16 -14.40 7.84
N ASP A 15 -21.36 -14.42 8.40
CA ASP A 15 -21.96 -15.64 8.95
C ASP A 15 -22.48 -16.54 7.83
N GLU A 16 -23.00 -15.95 6.75
CA GLU A 16 -23.44 -16.66 5.54
C GLU A 16 -22.26 -17.40 4.85
N ILE A 17 -21.12 -16.70 4.67
CA ILE A 17 -19.94 -17.33 4.05
C ILE A 17 -19.26 -18.33 4.98
N LYS A 18 -19.31 -18.13 6.33
CA LYS A 18 -18.87 -19.14 7.30
C LYS A 18 -19.74 -20.40 7.23
N ALA A 19 -21.06 -20.24 7.17
CA ALA A 19 -21.97 -21.36 7.05
C ALA A 19 -21.77 -22.19 5.77
N LYS A 20 -21.31 -21.55 4.69
CA LYS A 20 -20.92 -22.20 3.42
C LYS A 20 -19.50 -22.82 3.47
N GLY A 21 -18.72 -22.62 4.51
CA GLY A 21 -17.33 -23.11 4.64
C GLY A 21 -16.31 -22.38 3.75
N ILE A 22 -16.66 -21.21 3.20
CA ILE A 22 -15.83 -20.43 2.26
C ILE A 22 -15.30 -19.13 2.84
N TYR A 23 -15.25 -19.00 4.17
CA TYR A 23 -14.75 -17.80 4.87
C TYR A 23 -13.22 -17.71 4.80
N PRO A 24 -12.63 -16.71 4.11
CA PRO A 24 -11.20 -16.69 3.83
C PRO A 24 -10.37 -15.85 4.81
N TYR A 25 -11.01 -15.09 5.70
CA TYR A 25 -10.37 -14.05 6.50
C TYR A 25 -9.81 -14.57 7.83
N PHE A 26 -8.90 -13.79 8.43
CA PHE A 26 -8.30 -13.99 9.77
C PHE A 26 -7.64 -15.36 9.95
N ARG A 27 -7.00 -15.89 8.89
CA ARG A 27 -6.20 -17.10 8.98
C ARG A 27 -4.89 -16.80 9.71
N GLU A 28 -4.57 -17.61 10.73
CA GLU A 28 -3.38 -17.46 11.54
C GLU A 28 -2.16 -18.03 10.81
N ILE A 29 -1.08 -17.22 10.73
CA ILE A 29 0.22 -17.68 10.24
C ILE A 29 1.03 -18.22 11.41
N GLU A 30 1.52 -19.46 11.29
CA GLU A 30 2.34 -20.12 12.28
C GLU A 30 3.82 -20.01 11.90
N GLY A 31 4.62 -19.35 12.75
CA GLY A 31 6.07 -19.25 12.57
C GLY A 31 6.54 -18.10 11.69
N LYS A 32 7.72 -18.26 11.10
CA LYS A 32 8.42 -17.24 10.31
C LYS A 32 7.71 -17.01 8.97
N GLN A 33 7.53 -15.75 8.59
CA GLN A 33 6.95 -15.39 7.31
C GLN A 33 7.95 -15.56 6.15
N GLY A 34 7.46 -16.02 5.00
CA GLY A 34 8.24 -16.24 3.79
C GLY A 34 7.35 -16.56 2.60
N THR A 35 7.94 -17.12 1.55
CA THR A 35 7.21 -17.54 0.33
C THR A 35 6.38 -18.80 0.54
N GLU A 36 6.68 -19.58 1.56
CA GLU A 36 5.87 -20.69 2.07
C GLU A 36 5.64 -20.48 3.56
N VAL A 37 4.42 -20.67 4.02
CA VAL A 37 4.03 -20.51 5.43
C VAL A 37 3.10 -21.64 5.87
N SER A 38 3.01 -21.85 7.19
CA SER A 38 2.00 -22.74 7.79
C SER A 38 0.81 -21.91 8.27
N MET A 39 -0.41 -22.37 7.96
CA MET A 39 -1.68 -21.80 8.42
C MET A 39 -2.64 -22.92 8.79
N GLY A 40 -3.00 -23.03 10.06
CA GLY A 40 -3.90 -24.08 10.55
C GLY A 40 -3.40 -25.49 10.22
N GLY A 41 -2.08 -25.74 10.32
CA GLY A 41 -1.44 -27.01 9.99
C GLY A 41 -1.24 -27.27 8.48
N HIS A 42 -1.66 -26.36 7.58
CA HIS A 42 -1.46 -26.47 6.13
C HIS A 42 -0.24 -25.66 5.69
N LYS A 43 0.64 -26.26 4.88
CA LYS A 43 1.70 -25.52 4.17
C LYS A 43 1.14 -24.92 2.88
N VAL A 44 1.27 -23.61 2.74
CA VAL A 44 0.76 -22.88 1.59
C VAL A 44 1.83 -21.99 0.98
N LEU A 45 1.79 -21.83 -0.35
CA LEU A 45 2.51 -20.81 -1.09
C LEU A 45 1.89 -19.45 -0.80
N MET A 46 2.68 -18.47 -0.34
CA MET A 46 2.19 -17.16 0.09
C MET A 46 2.23 -16.15 -1.05
N PHE A 47 1.13 -15.98 -1.75
CA PHE A 47 0.94 -14.97 -2.79
C PHE A 47 -0.05 -13.86 -2.37
N GLY A 48 -0.37 -13.78 -1.09
CA GLY A 48 -1.22 -12.71 -0.50
C GLY A 48 -0.45 -11.63 0.25
N SER A 49 0.89 -11.71 0.35
CA SER A 49 1.70 -10.78 1.13
C SER A 49 2.10 -9.54 0.32
N ASN A 50 2.21 -8.38 1.00
CA ASN A 50 2.77 -7.14 0.44
C ASN A 50 4.27 -6.99 0.70
N ALA A 51 4.96 -8.02 1.14
CA ALA A 51 6.39 -8.01 1.45
C ALA A 51 7.24 -8.08 0.17
N TYR A 52 7.06 -7.13 -0.77
CA TYR A 52 7.64 -7.17 -2.13
C TYR A 52 9.14 -7.47 -2.15
N THR A 53 9.91 -6.90 -1.24
CA THR A 53 11.35 -7.09 -1.12
C THR A 53 11.76 -8.40 -0.46
N GLY A 54 10.80 -9.14 0.13
CA GLY A 54 11.06 -10.39 0.83
C GLY A 54 11.83 -10.25 2.15
N LEU A 55 11.86 -9.05 2.74
CA LEU A 55 12.67 -8.72 3.91
C LEU A 55 12.04 -9.05 5.26
N THR A 56 10.73 -9.33 5.33
CA THR A 56 10.01 -9.51 6.61
C THR A 56 10.61 -10.59 7.51
N GLY A 57 11.21 -11.62 6.91
CA GLY A 57 11.88 -12.69 7.64
C GLY A 57 13.42 -12.62 7.62
N ASP A 58 14.03 -11.51 7.19
CA ASP A 58 15.49 -11.35 7.12
C ASP A 58 16.09 -11.18 8.52
N ASP A 59 17.11 -11.95 8.84
CA ASP A 59 17.72 -11.96 10.18
C ASP A 59 18.39 -10.60 10.51
N ARG A 60 18.88 -9.86 9.53
CA ARG A 60 19.44 -8.50 9.72
C ARG A 60 18.39 -7.53 10.23
N ILE A 61 17.17 -7.61 9.68
CA ILE A 61 16.03 -6.80 10.12
C ILE A 61 15.64 -7.15 11.57
N ILE A 62 15.61 -8.43 11.88
CA ILE A 62 15.29 -8.94 13.22
C ILE A 62 16.33 -8.45 14.24
N GLU A 63 17.62 -8.63 13.94
CA GLU A 63 18.72 -8.23 14.84
C GLU A 63 18.79 -6.70 15.04
N ALA A 64 18.54 -5.91 14.00
CA ALA A 64 18.43 -4.46 14.12
C ALA A 64 17.32 -4.06 15.10
N GLY A 65 16.14 -4.69 15.00
CA GLY A 65 15.04 -4.47 15.93
C GLY A 65 15.36 -4.89 17.36
N VAL A 66 15.98 -6.06 17.55
CA VAL A 66 16.42 -6.57 18.86
C VAL A 66 17.45 -5.64 19.51
N ALA A 67 18.45 -5.18 18.74
CA ALA A 67 19.47 -4.26 19.24
C ALA A 67 18.85 -2.93 19.70
N ALA A 68 17.92 -2.37 18.93
CA ALA A 68 17.22 -1.14 19.30
C ALA A 68 16.37 -1.31 20.57
N MET A 69 15.69 -2.45 20.73
CA MET A 69 14.95 -2.75 21.97
C MET A 69 15.86 -2.83 23.19
N ARG A 70 17.04 -3.40 23.06
CA ARG A 70 18.03 -3.45 24.16
C ARG A 70 18.56 -2.04 24.52
N GLN A 71 18.74 -1.18 23.53
CA GLN A 71 19.30 0.16 23.72
C GLN A 71 18.27 1.16 24.25
N TYR A 72 17.05 1.18 23.68
CA TYR A 72 16.04 2.22 23.92
C TYR A 72 14.83 1.74 24.73
N GLY A 73 14.66 0.44 24.93
CA GLY A 73 13.46 -0.15 25.52
C GLY A 73 12.39 -0.49 24.45
N SER A 74 11.21 -0.94 24.91
CA SER A 74 10.14 -1.45 24.06
C SER A 74 9.29 -0.38 23.38
N GLY A 75 9.35 0.87 23.85
CA GLY A 75 8.52 1.96 23.34
C GLY A 75 9.00 3.32 23.82
N CYS A 76 8.34 4.39 23.35
CA CYS A 76 8.77 5.78 23.62
C CYS A 76 7.95 6.47 24.73
N ALA A 77 6.84 5.89 25.16
CA ALA A 77 5.91 6.41 26.18
C ALA A 77 5.45 7.87 25.93
N GLY A 78 5.42 8.30 24.65
CA GLY A 78 5.01 9.65 24.27
C GLY A 78 5.04 9.86 22.77
N SER A 79 4.48 10.99 22.33
CA SER A 79 4.49 11.40 20.93
C SER A 79 5.83 12.02 20.54
N ARG A 80 6.07 12.11 19.22
CA ARG A 80 7.24 12.79 18.64
C ARG A 80 7.35 14.25 19.10
N PHE A 81 6.22 14.90 19.33
CA PHE A 81 6.14 16.30 19.74
C PHE A 81 6.57 16.53 21.19
N LEU A 82 6.44 15.55 22.06
CA LEU A 82 6.76 15.66 23.48
C LEU A 82 8.10 14.97 23.81
N ASN A 83 8.03 13.77 24.39
CA ASN A 83 9.20 13.03 24.87
C ASN A 83 9.56 11.80 24.01
N GLY A 84 8.80 11.52 22.95
CA GLY A 84 8.97 10.31 22.16
C GLY A 84 9.88 10.46 20.93
N THR A 85 10.70 11.51 20.82
CA THR A 85 11.69 11.65 19.75
C THR A 85 13.02 11.06 20.18
N LEU A 86 13.43 9.97 19.51
CA LEU A 86 14.74 9.36 19.66
C LEU A 86 15.65 9.79 18.51
N ASP A 87 16.98 9.67 18.69
CA ASP A 87 17.96 9.93 17.64
C ASP A 87 17.75 9.08 16.40
N ILE A 88 17.44 7.77 16.55
CA ILE A 88 17.13 6.86 15.43
C ILE A 88 15.93 7.30 14.60
N HIS A 89 14.95 8.01 15.17
CA HIS A 89 13.85 8.59 14.40
C HIS A 89 14.36 9.71 13.47
N VAL A 90 15.20 10.61 14.02
CA VAL A 90 15.76 11.75 13.28
C VAL A 90 16.67 11.27 12.15
N GLU A 91 17.49 10.25 12.43
CA GLU A 91 18.36 9.63 11.44
C GLU A 91 17.55 8.97 10.32
N LEU A 92 16.51 8.19 10.66
CA LEU A 92 15.62 7.57 9.65
C LEU A 92 14.91 8.62 8.80
N GLU A 93 14.40 9.73 9.40
CA GLU A 93 13.77 10.83 8.67
C GLU A 93 14.72 11.43 7.64
N LYS A 94 15.99 11.67 8.02
CA LYS A 94 17.01 12.16 7.11
C LYS A 94 17.29 11.18 5.96
N GLU A 95 17.49 9.89 6.29
CA GLU A 95 17.78 8.85 5.30
C GLU A 95 16.61 8.64 4.32
N LEU A 96 15.36 8.73 4.79
CA LEU A 96 14.17 8.66 3.95
C LEU A 96 14.05 9.86 3.01
N ALA A 97 14.26 11.08 3.51
CA ALA A 97 14.25 12.29 2.69
C ALA A 97 15.28 12.21 1.55
N GLU A 98 16.51 11.82 1.87
CA GLU A 98 17.58 11.59 0.89
C GLU A 98 17.20 10.49 -0.13
N PHE A 99 16.60 9.41 0.35
CA PHE A 99 16.23 8.28 -0.50
C PHE A 99 15.17 8.66 -1.52
N VAL A 100 14.12 9.36 -1.12
CA VAL A 100 13.04 9.78 -2.04
C VAL A 100 13.32 11.11 -2.72
N GLY A 101 14.46 11.78 -2.45
CA GLY A 101 14.86 13.03 -3.11
C GLY A 101 14.06 14.26 -2.67
N LYS A 102 13.79 14.40 -1.37
CA LYS A 102 13.13 15.56 -0.76
C LYS A 102 14.01 16.21 0.31
N ASP A 103 13.65 17.42 0.75
CA ASP A 103 14.46 18.16 1.73
C ASP A 103 14.41 17.54 3.12
N GLU A 104 13.21 17.19 3.58
CA GLU A 104 12.96 16.64 4.91
C GLU A 104 11.85 15.59 4.89
N ALA A 105 11.79 14.76 5.94
CA ALA A 105 10.71 13.81 6.16
C ALA A 105 10.24 13.80 7.62
N LEU A 106 9.03 13.26 7.85
CA LEU A 106 8.47 12.95 9.18
C LEU A 106 8.02 11.50 9.24
N VAL A 107 8.41 10.79 10.28
CA VAL A 107 8.03 9.40 10.54
C VAL A 107 6.81 9.34 11.47
N PHE A 108 5.78 8.61 11.04
CA PHE A 108 4.52 8.35 11.74
C PHE A 108 4.44 6.89 12.18
N ALA A 109 3.56 6.61 13.14
CA ALA A 109 3.38 5.26 13.69
C ALA A 109 2.84 4.23 12.69
N THR A 110 2.07 4.66 11.67
CA THR A 110 1.58 3.80 10.57
C THR A 110 1.45 4.62 9.28
N GLY A 111 1.44 3.94 8.11
CA GLY A 111 1.13 4.59 6.82
C GLY A 111 -0.27 5.19 6.79
N PHE A 112 -1.26 4.52 7.40
CA PHE A 112 -2.63 5.03 7.49
C PHE A 112 -2.70 6.39 8.19
N THR A 113 -1.95 6.55 9.30
CA THR A 113 -1.91 7.80 10.07
C THR A 113 -1.15 8.92 9.36
N VAL A 114 -0.33 8.63 8.35
CA VAL A 114 0.26 9.66 7.49
C VAL A 114 -0.84 10.37 6.70
N ASN A 115 -1.60 9.64 5.88
CA ASN A 115 -2.65 10.22 5.03
C ASN A 115 -3.74 10.91 5.84
N SER A 116 -4.23 10.24 6.89
CA SER A 116 -5.27 10.80 7.76
C SER A 116 -4.82 12.01 8.60
N GLY A 117 -3.51 12.19 8.78
CA GLY A 117 -2.95 13.34 9.50
C GLY A 117 -2.45 14.47 8.62
N VAL A 118 -1.92 14.16 7.44
CA VAL A 118 -1.32 15.14 6.52
C VAL A 118 -2.38 15.86 5.69
N ILE A 119 -3.23 15.10 5.00
CA ILE A 119 -4.22 15.67 4.06
C ILE A 119 -5.10 16.73 4.73
N PRO A 120 -5.74 16.47 5.90
CA PRO A 120 -6.63 17.46 6.51
C PRO A 120 -5.91 18.69 7.07
N GLN A 121 -4.60 18.61 7.35
CA GLN A 121 -3.85 19.73 7.92
C GLN A 121 -3.35 20.72 6.86
N LEU A 122 -3.20 20.28 5.62
CA LEU A 122 -2.71 21.13 4.52
C LEU A 122 -3.79 22.04 3.95
N LEU A 123 -5.07 21.75 4.20
CA LEU A 123 -6.20 22.34 3.47
C LEU A 123 -7.22 22.96 4.43
N GLY A 124 -7.68 24.16 4.08
CA GLY A 124 -8.77 24.85 4.74
C GLY A 124 -10.13 24.67 4.02
N LYS A 125 -11.15 25.35 4.55
CA LYS A 125 -12.54 25.28 4.02
C LYS A 125 -12.69 25.85 2.59
N ASP A 126 -11.79 26.72 2.19
CA ASP A 126 -11.81 27.39 0.89
C ASP A 126 -10.94 26.68 -0.15
N ASP A 127 -10.34 25.54 0.22
CA ASP A 127 -9.44 24.74 -0.59
C ASP A 127 -10.12 23.48 -1.14
N TYR A 128 -9.40 22.76 -2.00
CA TYR A 128 -9.88 21.53 -2.63
C TYR A 128 -8.92 20.38 -2.43
N VAL A 129 -9.47 19.21 -2.06
CA VAL A 129 -8.77 17.92 -2.13
C VAL A 129 -9.38 17.09 -3.27
N ILE A 130 -8.53 16.64 -4.20
CA ILE A 130 -8.92 15.99 -5.45
C ILE A 130 -8.26 14.62 -5.50
N CYS A 131 -9.07 13.55 -5.54
CA CYS A 131 -8.59 12.18 -5.42
C CYS A 131 -9.09 11.33 -6.58
N ASP A 132 -8.29 10.32 -6.96
CA ASP A 132 -8.76 9.23 -7.80
C ASP A 132 -9.87 8.45 -7.07
N ASP A 133 -10.83 7.90 -7.79
CA ASP A 133 -11.95 7.19 -7.16
C ASP A 133 -11.57 5.79 -6.64
N ARG A 134 -10.36 5.28 -6.98
CA ARG A 134 -9.77 4.04 -6.49
C ARG A 134 -8.65 4.22 -5.47
N ASP A 135 -8.39 5.45 -5.03
CA ASP A 135 -7.39 5.73 -4.00
C ASP A 135 -7.65 4.95 -2.71
N HIS A 136 -6.56 4.61 -2.03
CA HIS A 136 -6.58 3.83 -0.80
C HIS A 136 -7.48 4.44 0.29
N ALA A 137 -8.08 3.58 1.13
CA ALA A 137 -8.99 3.97 2.21
C ALA A 137 -8.43 5.06 3.14
N SER A 138 -7.12 5.09 3.40
CA SER A 138 -6.49 6.13 4.22
C SER A 138 -6.51 7.52 3.57
N ILE A 139 -6.44 7.60 2.24
CA ILE A 139 -6.63 8.85 1.48
C ILE A 139 -8.10 9.28 1.57
N VAL A 140 -9.02 8.32 1.38
CA VAL A 140 -10.46 8.57 1.54
C VAL A 140 -10.79 9.12 2.93
N ASP A 141 -10.24 8.53 3.98
CA ASP A 141 -10.47 9.01 5.35
C ASP A 141 -9.74 10.33 5.63
N GLY A 142 -8.52 10.49 5.13
CA GLY A 142 -7.79 11.76 5.22
C GLY A 142 -8.56 12.94 4.62
N ARG A 143 -9.15 12.75 3.43
CA ARG A 143 -9.99 13.81 2.83
C ARG A 143 -11.29 14.03 3.59
N ARG A 144 -11.91 12.97 4.17
CA ARG A 144 -13.12 13.10 5.00
C ARG A 144 -12.90 13.90 6.30
N LEU A 145 -11.69 13.83 6.84
CA LEU A 145 -11.27 14.60 8.01
C LEU A 145 -10.94 16.06 7.66
N SER A 146 -10.77 16.40 6.39
CA SER A 146 -10.50 17.76 5.94
C SER A 146 -11.79 18.59 5.87
N PHE A 147 -11.65 19.90 6.13
CA PHE A 147 -12.70 20.90 5.88
C PHE A 147 -12.76 21.35 4.42
N ALA A 148 -11.79 20.95 3.59
CA ALA A 148 -11.73 21.30 2.17
C ALA A 148 -12.88 20.68 1.37
N THR A 149 -13.21 21.30 0.24
CA THR A 149 -14.15 20.72 -0.72
C THR A 149 -13.56 19.46 -1.33
N GLN A 150 -14.25 18.33 -1.15
CA GLN A 150 -13.81 17.03 -1.61
C GLN A 150 -14.28 16.76 -3.04
N LEU A 151 -13.37 16.56 -3.95
CA LEU A 151 -13.64 16.22 -5.35
C LEU A 151 -13.01 14.87 -5.70
N ARG A 152 -13.66 14.15 -6.62
CA ARG A 152 -13.14 12.89 -7.16
C ARG A 152 -13.16 12.93 -8.67
N TYR A 153 -12.21 12.25 -9.27
CA TYR A 153 -12.20 11.97 -10.70
C TYR A 153 -12.17 10.45 -10.94
N LYS A 154 -12.65 10.03 -12.10
CA LYS A 154 -12.67 8.63 -12.48
C LYS A 154 -11.25 8.10 -12.61
N HIS A 155 -11.08 6.87 -12.16
CA HIS A 155 -9.79 6.19 -12.14
C HIS A 155 -8.99 6.39 -13.44
N ASN A 156 -7.79 6.96 -13.28
CA ASN A 156 -6.84 7.23 -14.37
C ASN A 156 -7.43 7.99 -15.57
N ASP A 157 -8.55 8.71 -15.41
CA ASP A 157 -9.19 9.54 -16.44
C ASP A 157 -8.73 11.00 -16.33
N MET A 158 -7.72 11.36 -17.11
CA MET A 158 -7.14 12.71 -17.11
C MET A 158 -8.09 13.78 -17.66
N ALA A 159 -9.02 13.42 -18.55
CA ALA A 159 -10.04 14.34 -19.02
C ALA A 159 -11.05 14.65 -17.89
N ASP A 160 -11.39 13.67 -17.08
CA ASP A 160 -12.25 13.87 -15.91
C ASP A 160 -11.51 14.66 -14.82
N LEU A 161 -10.21 14.38 -14.56
CA LEU A 161 -9.39 15.20 -13.66
C LEU A 161 -9.36 16.68 -14.10
N GLU A 162 -9.15 16.93 -15.38
CA GLU A 162 -9.19 18.30 -15.91
C GLU A 162 -10.57 18.94 -15.74
N ARG A 163 -11.65 18.20 -15.99
CA ARG A 163 -13.03 18.67 -15.76
C ARG A 163 -13.24 19.07 -14.29
N VAL A 164 -12.68 18.30 -13.36
CA VAL A 164 -12.76 18.58 -11.92
C VAL A 164 -11.96 19.83 -11.57
N LEU A 165 -10.72 19.96 -12.05
CA LEU A 165 -9.85 21.11 -11.80
C LEU A 165 -10.45 22.43 -12.33
N LYS A 166 -11.15 22.41 -13.47
CA LYS A 166 -11.87 23.58 -14.03
C LYS A 166 -12.97 24.14 -13.11
N ARG A 167 -13.44 23.37 -12.14
CA ARG A 167 -14.47 23.79 -11.19
C ARG A 167 -13.90 24.46 -9.94
N CYS A 168 -12.59 24.34 -9.74
CA CYS A 168 -11.91 24.90 -8.57
C CYS A 168 -11.67 26.41 -8.75
N THR A 169 -11.78 27.16 -7.65
CA THR A 169 -11.44 28.58 -7.63
C THR A 169 -9.93 28.76 -7.90
N PRO A 170 -9.52 29.68 -8.79
CA PRO A 170 -8.12 29.83 -9.17
C PRO A 170 -7.17 30.10 -7.99
N GLU A 171 -7.60 30.91 -7.03
CA GLU A 171 -6.80 31.38 -5.89
C GLU A 171 -6.71 30.37 -4.74
N SER A 172 -7.57 29.34 -4.75
CA SER A 172 -7.60 28.30 -3.70
C SER A 172 -6.48 27.28 -3.92
N ILE A 173 -6.05 26.62 -2.84
CA ILE A 173 -5.18 25.46 -2.90
C ILE A 173 -5.96 24.29 -3.51
N LYS A 174 -5.36 23.63 -4.47
CA LYS A 174 -5.86 22.41 -5.11
C LYS A 174 -4.83 21.31 -4.85
N LEU A 175 -5.11 20.40 -3.94
CA LEU A 175 -4.24 19.26 -3.68
C LEU A 175 -4.77 18.02 -4.40
N ILE A 176 -4.05 17.56 -5.41
CA ILE A 176 -4.27 16.25 -6.04
C ILE A 176 -3.56 15.22 -5.18
N VAL A 177 -4.29 14.24 -4.69
CA VAL A 177 -3.74 13.09 -3.95
C VAL A 177 -4.01 11.85 -4.77
N VAL A 178 -3.01 11.00 -4.98
CA VAL A 178 -3.13 9.81 -5.82
C VAL A 178 -2.19 8.69 -5.32
N ASP A 179 -2.66 7.45 -5.36
CA ASP A 179 -1.79 6.28 -5.22
C ASP A 179 -0.81 6.19 -6.40
N GLY A 180 0.48 6.05 -6.15
CA GLY A 180 1.46 5.83 -7.21
C GLY A 180 1.23 4.51 -7.94
N VAL A 181 0.92 3.46 -7.15
CA VAL A 181 0.48 2.15 -7.64
C VAL A 181 -0.82 1.78 -6.94
N PHE A 182 -1.87 1.49 -7.69
CA PHE A 182 -3.17 1.10 -7.14
C PHE A 182 -3.13 -0.32 -6.59
N SER A 183 -3.54 -0.45 -5.34
CA SER A 183 -3.29 -1.65 -4.52
C SER A 183 -4.03 -2.91 -4.96
N MET A 184 -5.14 -2.77 -5.70
CA MET A 184 -5.99 -3.87 -6.13
C MET A 184 -5.76 -4.23 -7.59
N GLU A 185 -5.68 -3.25 -8.46
CA GLU A 185 -5.53 -3.39 -9.91
C GLU A 185 -4.06 -3.55 -10.32
N GLY A 186 -3.12 -3.02 -9.53
CA GLY A 186 -1.69 -3.10 -9.80
C GLY A 186 -1.19 -2.18 -10.92
N ASP A 187 -2.03 -1.29 -11.44
CA ASP A 187 -1.64 -0.27 -12.42
C ASP A 187 -1.04 0.97 -11.76
N LEU A 188 -0.39 1.80 -12.57
CA LEU A 188 0.24 3.03 -12.13
C LEU A 188 -0.66 4.23 -12.36
N CYS A 189 -0.50 5.26 -11.52
CA CYS A 189 -1.09 6.56 -11.84
C CYS A 189 -0.42 7.18 -13.08
N LYS A 190 -1.18 7.95 -13.84
CA LYS A 190 -0.68 8.71 -14.99
C LYS A 190 0.04 9.99 -14.54
N LEU A 191 1.11 9.81 -13.76
CA LEU A 191 1.82 10.91 -13.12
C LEU A 191 2.31 11.99 -14.10
N PRO A 192 2.84 11.68 -15.30
CA PRO A 192 3.22 12.69 -16.27
C PRO A 192 2.08 13.63 -16.63
N GLU A 193 0.91 13.10 -16.95
CA GLU A 193 -0.27 13.87 -17.33
C GLU A 193 -0.85 14.65 -16.13
N ILE A 194 -0.77 14.07 -14.91
CA ILE A 194 -1.18 14.75 -13.67
C ILE A 194 -0.27 15.98 -13.46
N VAL A 195 1.03 15.87 -13.72
CA VAL A 195 1.99 16.99 -13.61
C VAL A 195 1.68 18.09 -14.65
N GLU A 196 1.31 17.74 -15.88
CA GLU A 196 0.86 18.73 -16.88
C GLU A 196 -0.37 19.51 -16.37
N LEU A 197 -1.33 18.82 -15.79
CA LEU A 197 -2.52 19.43 -15.22
C LEU A 197 -2.20 20.25 -13.95
N LYS A 198 -1.26 19.80 -13.11
CA LYS A 198 -0.73 20.57 -11.98
C LYS A 198 -0.26 21.96 -12.43
N HIS A 199 0.58 22.02 -13.45
CA HIS A 199 1.09 23.30 -13.96
C HIS A 199 -0.01 24.16 -14.56
N LYS A 200 -0.90 23.56 -15.34
CA LYS A 200 -2.01 24.27 -16.00
C LYS A 200 -2.98 24.92 -15.02
N TYR A 201 -3.25 24.29 -13.89
CA TYR A 201 -4.24 24.74 -12.90
C TYR A 201 -3.64 25.24 -11.58
N ASN A 202 -2.32 25.38 -11.50
CA ASN A 202 -1.60 25.75 -10.29
C ASN A 202 -2.04 24.89 -9.08
N ALA A 203 -1.96 23.58 -9.23
CA ALA A 203 -2.28 22.61 -8.18
C ALA A 203 -0.99 22.11 -7.48
N ALA A 204 -1.14 21.44 -6.34
CA ALA A 204 -0.11 20.66 -5.67
C ALA A 204 -0.40 19.17 -5.83
N ILE A 205 0.64 18.32 -5.78
CA ILE A 205 0.52 16.87 -5.89
C ILE A 205 1.11 16.19 -4.65
N MET A 206 0.34 15.27 -4.08
CA MET A 206 0.80 14.28 -3.12
C MET A 206 0.67 12.88 -3.74
N VAL A 207 1.77 12.13 -3.79
CA VAL A 207 1.78 10.74 -4.26
C VAL A 207 1.95 9.80 -3.08
N ASP A 208 1.06 8.82 -2.96
CA ASP A 208 1.18 7.70 -2.04
C ASP A 208 2.00 6.59 -2.69
N GLU A 209 3.24 6.44 -2.24
CA GLU A 209 4.22 5.46 -2.71
C GLU A 209 4.20 4.16 -1.90
N ALA A 210 3.11 3.87 -1.17
CA ALA A 210 3.04 2.69 -0.32
C ALA A 210 3.29 1.37 -1.08
N HIS A 211 2.92 1.30 -2.36
CA HIS A 211 3.19 0.18 -3.27
C HIS A 211 4.31 0.48 -4.29
N GLY A 212 4.82 1.70 -4.33
CA GLY A 212 5.89 2.11 -5.24
C GLY A 212 7.29 1.91 -4.65
N ILE A 213 7.50 2.26 -3.37
CA ILE A 213 8.79 2.10 -2.68
C ILE A 213 9.18 0.62 -2.62
N GLY A 214 10.46 0.34 -2.99
CA GLY A 214 11.01 -1.00 -3.07
C GLY A 214 10.54 -1.80 -4.29
N VAL A 215 9.79 -1.15 -5.21
CA VAL A 215 9.26 -1.78 -6.44
C VAL A 215 9.66 -1.01 -7.69
N PHE A 216 9.42 0.29 -7.73
CA PHE A 216 9.67 1.15 -8.90
C PHE A 216 10.82 2.13 -8.67
N GLY A 217 11.33 2.68 -9.78
CA GLY A 217 12.40 3.67 -9.76
C GLY A 217 13.77 3.09 -9.45
N ARG A 218 14.79 3.93 -9.47
CA ARG A 218 16.18 3.52 -9.17
C ARG A 218 16.30 3.06 -7.73
N ASN A 219 16.77 1.84 -7.53
CA ASN A 219 16.90 1.22 -6.21
C ASN A 219 15.58 1.26 -5.39
N GLY A 220 14.41 1.22 -6.07
CA GLY A 220 13.11 1.20 -5.40
C GLY A 220 12.66 2.53 -4.80
N ARG A 221 13.06 3.67 -5.37
CA ARG A 221 12.69 5.01 -4.88
C ARG A 221 11.22 5.38 -5.07
N GLY A 222 10.48 4.60 -5.86
CA GLY A 222 9.06 4.78 -6.11
C GLY A 222 8.72 5.22 -7.53
N VAL A 223 7.43 5.43 -7.77
CA VAL A 223 6.86 5.82 -9.08
C VAL A 223 7.29 7.23 -9.49
N CYS A 224 7.44 8.14 -8.51
CA CYS A 224 7.94 9.49 -8.78
C CYS A 224 9.34 9.47 -9.42
N ASP A 225 10.26 8.61 -8.93
CA ASP A 225 11.59 8.43 -9.52
C ASP A 225 11.53 7.64 -10.84
N HIS A 226 10.61 6.68 -10.94
CA HIS A 226 10.40 5.89 -12.17
C HIS A 226 10.10 6.79 -13.38
N PHE A 227 9.24 7.78 -13.21
CA PHE A 227 8.93 8.77 -14.25
C PHE A 227 9.92 9.94 -14.31
N GLY A 228 10.90 10.02 -13.41
CA GLY A 228 11.85 11.15 -13.33
C GLY A 228 11.19 12.46 -12.84
N LEU A 229 10.04 12.37 -12.17
CA LEU A 229 9.20 13.50 -11.78
C LEU A 229 9.22 13.82 -10.28
N THR A 230 10.20 13.28 -9.54
CA THR A 230 10.32 13.49 -8.08
C THR A 230 10.27 14.97 -7.69
N HIS A 231 10.89 15.85 -8.47
CA HIS A 231 10.95 17.29 -8.21
C HIS A 231 9.63 18.01 -8.50
N GLU A 232 8.75 17.43 -9.33
CA GLU A 232 7.43 17.95 -9.64
C GLU A 232 6.37 17.61 -8.60
N VAL A 233 6.57 16.57 -7.82
CA VAL A 233 5.64 16.14 -6.76
C VAL A 233 5.95 16.92 -5.49
N ASP A 234 4.93 17.49 -4.84
CA ASP A 234 5.12 18.34 -3.66
C ASP A 234 5.32 17.51 -2.39
N LEU A 235 4.56 16.40 -2.25
CA LEU A 235 4.64 15.50 -1.11
C LEU A 235 4.74 14.04 -1.58
N ILE A 236 5.64 13.28 -0.98
CA ILE A 236 5.77 11.84 -1.17
C ILE A 236 5.46 11.15 0.16
N MET A 237 4.41 10.33 0.16
CA MET A 237 4.05 9.47 1.28
C MET A 237 4.60 8.07 1.06
N GLY A 238 5.04 7.39 2.12
CA GLY A 238 5.40 5.97 2.08
C GLY A 238 5.03 5.23 3.36
N THR A 239 4.98 3.90 3.26
CA THR A 239 4.72 3.04 4.42
C THR A 239 5.88 2.08 4.67
N PHE A 240 6.07 1.66 5.93
CA PHE A 240 7.06 0.64 6.28
C PHE A 240 6.49 -0.78 6.25
N SER A 241 5.15 -0.91 6.20
CA SER A 241 4.47 -2.20 6.38
C SER A 241 4.51 -3.13 5.16
N LYS A 242 5.23 -2.75 4.11
CA LYS A 242 5.38 -3.52 2.87
C LYS A 242 6.85 -3.78 2.56
N SER A 243 7.44 -3.08 1.61
CA SER A 243 8.85 -3.27 1.20
C SER A 243 9.87 -3.01 2.31
N LEU A 244 9.56 -2.17 3.30
CA LEU A 244 10.47 -1.87 4.43
C LEU A 244 10.26 -2.79 5.65
N ALA A 245 9.51 -3.87 5.51
CA ALA A 245 9.42 -4.99 6.44
C ALA A 245 9.19 -4.63 7.93
N SER A 246 8.50 -3.50 8.21
CA SER A 246 8.28 -2.99 9.56
C SER A 246 6.87 -2.42 9.71
N ILE A 247 6.61 -1.67 10.75
CA ILE A 247 5.39 -0.87 10.93
C ILE A 247 5.77 0.61 11.07
N GLY A 248 4.99 1.48 10.43
CA GLY A 248 5.20 2.92 10.38
C GLY A 248 4.89 3.46 8.99
N GLY A 249 5.18 4.73 8.82
CA GLY A 249 5.09 5.42 7.54
C GLY A 249 5.77 6.77 7.61
N PHE A 250 5.87 7.46 6.49
CA PHE A 250 6.49 8.77 6.44
C PHE A 250 5.83 9.66 5.39
N ILE A 251 6.02 10.96 5.57
CA ILE A 251 5.79 11.98 4.56
C ILE A 251 7.10 12.72 4.31
N ALA A 252 7.44 12.95 3.05
CA ALA A 252 8.61 13.72 2.65
C ALA A 252 8.19 14.87 1.71
N ALA A 253 8.75 16.06 1.94
CA ALA A 253 8.43 17.27 1.19
C ALA A 253 9.56 18.32 1.35
N ASN A 254 9.31 19.54 0.87
CA ASN A 254 10.17 20.67 1.17
C ASN A 254 10.12 21.03 2.67
N ARG A 255 11.16 21.74 3.14
CA ARG A 255 11.31 22.15 4.56
C ARG A 255 10.10 22.93 5.10
N THR A 256 9.49 23.79 4.30
CA THR A 256 8.35 24.62 4.75
C THR A 256 7.14 23.75 5.08
N ILE A 257 6.80 22.80 4.21
CA ILE A 257 5.68 21.87 4.41
C ILE A 257 5.96 20.96 5.61
N ILE A 258 7.17 20.40 5.70
CA ILE A 258 7.53 19.51 6.81
C ILE A 258 7.52 20.25 8.15
N ASN A 259 8.05 21.47 8.21
CA ASN A 259 8.00 22.26 9.43
C ASN A 259 6.55 22.57 9.86
N TYR A 260 5.67 22.89 8.93
CA TYR A 260 4.25 23.08 9.22
C TYR A 260 3.61 21.81 9.78
N LEU A 261 3.76 20.67 9.08
CA LEU A 261 3.18 19.39 9.49
C LEU A 261 3.72 18.89 10.84
N ARG A 262 4.99 19.12 11.13
CA ARG A 262 5.62 18.77 12.42
C ARG A 262 4.91 19.38 13.61
N HIS A 263 4.30 20.56 13.43
CA HIS A 263 3.62 21.30 14.51
C HIS A 263 2.10 21.26 14.45
N THR A 264 1.52 20.72 13.37
CA THR A 264 0.06 20.75 13.15
C THR A 264 -0.56 19.39 12.90
N ALA A 265 0.19 18.39 12.35
CA ALA A 265 -0.37 17.08 12.04
C ALA A 265 -0.82 16.33 13.30
N ARG A 266 -2.14 16.22 13.49
CA ARG A 266 -2.73 15.68 14.71
C ARG A 266 -2.30 14.24 15.00
N THR A 267 -2.20 13.39 13.97
CA THR A 267 -1.75 12.00 14.11
C THR A 267 -0.25 11.86 14.41
N TYR A 268 0.51 12.94 14.28
CA TYR A 268 1.91 13.03 14.67
C TYR A 268 2.06 13.54 16.11
N ILE A 269 1.37 14.61 16.47
CA ILE A 269 1.54 15.27 17.77
C ILE A 269 0.72 14.61 18.89
N PHE A 270 -0.34 13.88 18.60
CA PHE A 270 -1.23 13.22 19.56
C PHE A 270 -1.18 11.69 19.54
N SER A 271 -0.26 11.10 18.78
CA SER A 271 -0.03 9.65 18.75
C SER A 271 1.33 9.31 19.36
N ALA A 272 1.44 8.14 19.98
CA ALA A 272 2.73 7.62 20.39
C ALA A 272 3.66 7.43 19.17
N SER A 273 4.96 7.63 19.39
CA SER A 273 5.97 7.46 18.33
C SER A 273 6.10 6.02 17.88
N CYS A 274 6.60 5.83 16.67
CA CYS A 274 7.04 4.54 16.18
C CYS A 274 8.04 3.92 17.18
N THR A 275 7.88 2.63 17.46
CA THR A 275 8.74 1.96 18.47
C THR A 275 10.19 1.88 18.03
N PRO A 276 11.17 1.82 18.95
CA PRO A 276 12.58 1.66 18.60
C PRO A 276 12.84 0.46 17.66
N ALA A 277 12.25 -0.68 17.96
CA ALA A 277 12.38 -1.87 17.12
C ALA A 277 11.88 -1.64 15.70
N ALA A 278 10.66 -1.09 15.55
CA ALA A 278 10.10 -0.82 14.24
C ALA A 278 10.90 0.23 13.45
N THR A 279 11.41 1.27 14.12
CA THR A 279 12.24 2.30 13.52
C THR A 279 13.56 1.73 13.00
N ALA A 280 14.26 0.93 13.82
CA ALA A 280 15.52 0.29 13.44
C ALA A 280 15.33 -0.75 12.33
N SER A 281 14.26 -1.55 12.38
CA SER A 281 13.92 -2.50 11.32
C SER A 281 13.69 -1.79 9.98
N ALA A 282 12.92 -0.71 9.96
CA ALA A 282 12.67 0.08 8.75
C ALA A 282 13.96 0.71 8.21
N ARG A 283 14.84 1.19 9.08
CA ARG A 283 16.13 1.77 8.72
C ARG A 283 17.07 0.74 8.10
N GLU A 284 17.16 -0.45 8.69
CA GLU A 284 17.95 -1.55 8.12
C GLU A 284 17.39 -2.00 6.76
N ALA A 285 16.06 -2.10 6.63
CA ALA A 285 15.44 -2.42 5.34
C ALA A 285 15.76 -1.36 4.27
N LEU A 286 15.74 -0.08 4.64
CA LEU A 286 16.13 1.01 3.75
C LEU A 286 17.61 0.93 3.35
N HIS A 287 18.49 0.57 4.29
CA HIS A 287 19.91 0.32 4.01
C HIS A 287 20.09 -0.81 3.00
N ILE A 288 19.40 -1.93 3.19
CA ILE A 288 19.42 -3.08 2.28
C ILE A 288 18.92 -2.68 0.88
N LEU A 289 17.83 -1.93 0.75
CA LEU A 289 17.34 -1.45 -0.54
C LEU A 289 18.37 -0.57 -1.27
N LYS A 290 19.11 0.24 -0.55
CA LYS A 290 20.16 1.12 -1.12
C LYS A 290 21.38 0.35 -1.57
N THR A 291 21.71 -0.78 -0.94
CA THR A 291 22.95 -1.55 -1.13
C THR A 291 22.80 -2.84 -1.93
N GLU A 292 21.56 -3.37 -2.05
CA GLU A 292 21.24 -4.62 -2.75
C GLU A 292 20.23 -4.38 -3.90
N PRO A 293 20.59 -3.66 -4.98
CA PRO A 293 19.68 -3.39 -6.11
C PRO A 293 19.21 -4.66 -6.83
N GLU A 294 19.98 -5.75 -6.75
CA GLU A 294 19.64 -7.06 -7.30
C GLU A 294 18.35 -7.65 -6.73
N ARG A 295 17.95 -7.21 -5.55
CA ARG A 295 16.68 -7.63 -4.92
C ARG A 295 15.47 -7.14 -5.71
N ILE A 296 15.51 -5.91 -6.18
CA ILE A 296 14.45 -5.33 -7.02
C ILE A 296 14.47 -5.99 -8.40
N GLU A 297 15.65 -6.27 -8.93
CA GLU A 297 15.78 -7.01 -10.19
C GLU A 297 15.18 -8.42 -10.08
N ALA A 298 15.45 -9.14 -8.98
CA ALA A 298 14.84 -10.44 -8.71
C ALA A 298 13.29 -10.34 -8.64
N LEU A 299 12.74 -9.32 -7.96
CA LEU A 299 11.30 -9.08 -7.93
C LEU A 299 10.73 -8.91 -9.35
N TRP A 300 11.38 -8.09 -10.18
CA TRP A 300 10.92 -7.86 -11.54
C TRP A 300 11.09 -9.06 -12.47
N ASN A 301 12.11 -9.89 -12.25
CA ASN A 301 12.29 -11.13 -13.01
C ASN A 301 11.13 -12.09 -12.75
N VAL A 302 10.80 -12.34 -11.50
CA VAL A 302 9.66 -13.23 -11.17
C VAL A 302 8.31 -12.59 -11.53
N THR A 303 8.19 -11.25 -11.45
CA THR A 303 6.97 -10.54 -11.85
C THR A 303 6.69 -10.68 -13.34
N ARG A 304 7.68 -10.39 -14.20
CA ARG A 304 7.56 -10.55 -15.65
C ARG A 304 7.23 -12.00 -16.05
N TYR A 305 7.84 -12.94 -15.35
CA TYR A 305 7.54 -14.36 -15.54
C TYR A 305 6.08 -14.67 -15.21
N ALA A 306 5.61 -14.26 -14.03
CA ALA A 306 4.24 -14.52 -13.58
C ALA A 306 3.18 -13.86 -14.50
N LEU A 307 3.39 -12.59 -14.88
CA LEU A 307 2.52 -11.87 -15.83
C LEU A 307 2.36 -12.62 -17.16
N LYS A 308 3.49 -13.12 -17.71
CA LYS A 308 3.49 -13.93 -18.91
C LYS A 308 2.72 -15.23 -18.72
N ARG A 309 2.99 -15.96 -17.63
CA ARG A 309 2.33 -17.25 -17.33
C ARG A 309 0.83 -17.11 -17.18
N PHE A 310 0.34 -16.13 -16.42
CA PHE A 310 -1.10 -15.90 -16.26
C PHE A 310 -1.79 -15.56 -17.59
N LYS A 311 -1.16 -14.73 -18.44
CA LYS A 311 -1.70 -14.42 -19.77
C LYS A 311 -1.76 -15.64 -20.69
N GLU A 312 -0.70 -16.47 -20.71
CA GLU A 312 -0.64 -17.70 -21.51
C GLU A 312 -1.70 -18.72 -21.09
N GLU A 313 -2.03 -18.77 -19.78
CA GLU A 313 -3.05 -19.68 -19.23
C GLU A 313 -4.48 -19.12 -19.31
N GLY A 314 -4.67 -17.94 -19.93
CA GLY A 314 -5.98 -17.38 -20.21
C GLY A 314 -6.64 -16.65 -19.04
N PHE A 315 -5.90 -16.27 -18.02
CA PHE A 315 -6.42 -15.45 -16.92
C PHE A 315 -6.63 -14.00 -17.37
N GLU A 316 -7.75 -13.40 -16.92
CA GLU A 316 -7.97 -11.97 -17.06
C GLU A 316 -7.24 -11.24 -15.92
N ILE A 317 -6.17 -10.51 -16.28
CA ILE A 317 -5.30 -9.81 -15.31
C ILE A 317 -5.33 -8.28 -15.44
N GLY A 318 -6.20 -7.73 -16.30
CA GLY A 318 -6.27 -6.29 -16.54
C GLY A 318 -4.97 -5.70 -17.10
N ASP A 319 -4.76 -4.42 -16.81
CA ASP A 319 -3.62 -3.64 -17.30
C ASP A 319 -2.53 -3.49 -16.23
N THR A 320 -2.37 -4.48 -15.35
CA THR A 320 -1.36 -4.42 -14.29
C THR A 320 0.06 -4.32 -14.83
N GLU A 321 0.84 -3.44 -14.21
CA GLU A 321 2.24 -3.19 -14.53
C GLU A 321 3.16 -3.38 -13.31
N SER A 322 2.68 -4.08 -12.27
CA SER A 322 3.37 -4.19 -10.99
C SER A 322 3.42 -5.65 -10.49
N PRO A 323 4.12 -5.94 -9.37
CA PRO A 323 4.07 -7.23 -8.70
C PRO A 323 2.70 -7.61 -8.11
N ILE A 324 1.70 -6.78 -8.30
CA ILE A 324 0.31 -7.04 -7.93
C ILE A 324 -0.44 -7.50 -9.18
N ILE A 325 -0.91 -8.74 -9.19
CA ILE A 325 -1.61 -9.31 -10.34
C ILE A 325 -3.06 -9.59 -9.92
N PRO A 326 -4.02 -8.79 -10.40
CA PRO A 326 -5.43 -9.08 -10.21
C PRO A 326 -5.84 -10.26 -11.10
N LEU A 327 -6.47 -11.26 -10.52
CA LEU A 327 -7.11 -12.34 -11.28
C LEU A 327 -8.61 -12.13 -11.18
N TYR A 328 -9.22 -11.59 -12.23
CA TYR A 328 -10.64 -11.22 -12.23
C TYR A 328 -11.54 -12.45 -12.20
N VAL A 329 -12.50 -12.42 -11.28
CA VAL A 329 -13.54 -13.46 -11.12
C VAL A 329 -14.93 -12.91 -11.51
N ARG A 330 -15.16 -11.61 -11.23
CA ARG A 330 -16.36 -10.84 -11.58
C ARG A 330 -17.67 -11.37 -10.99
N ASP A 331 -17.58 -12.22 -9.96
CA ASP A 331 -18.70 -12.77 -9.21
C ASP A 331 -18.31 -12.88 -7.74
N LEU A 332 -19.14 -12.33 -6.86
CA LEU A 332 -18.84 -12.25 -5.43
C LEU A 332 -18.73 -13.64 -4.77
N GLU A 333 -19.69 -14.53 -5.05
CA GLU A 333 -19.70 -15.87 -4.44
C GLU A 333 -18.56 -16.73 -4.98
N LYS A 334 -18.34 -16.72 -6.29
CA LYS A 334 -17.21 -17.42 -6.92
C LYS A 334 -15.87 -16.91 -6.38
N THR A 335 -15.75 -15.61 -6.08
CA THR A 335 -14.52 -15.05 -5.50
C THR A 335 -14.19 -15.68 -4.15
N PHE A 336 -15.18 -15.88 -3.28
CA PHE A 336 -15.00 -16.61 -2.03
C PHE A 336 -14.66 -18.08 -2.25
N ILE A 337 -15.37 -18.75 -3.17
CA ILE A 337 -15.13 -20.16 -3.49
C ILE A 337 -13.71 -20.35 -4.03
N VAL A 338 -13.28 -19.53 -4.99
CA VAL A 338 -11.92 -19.56 -5.55
C VAL A 338 -10.88 -19.38 -4.46
N THR A 339 -11.08 -18.41 -3.55
CA THR A 339 -10.13 -18.15 -2.45
C THR A 339 -10.03 -19.34 -1.49
N ALA A 340 -11.17 -19.97 -1.14
CA ALA A 340 -11.20 -21.14 -0.27
C ALA A 340 -10.54 -22.35 -0.95
N ARG A 341 -10.90 -22.63 -2.20
CA ARG A 341 -10.34 -23.73 -2.99
C ARG A 341 -8.84 -23.58 -3.24
N ALA A 342 -8.38 -22.35 -3.57
CA ALA A 342 -6.95 -22.06 -3.73
C ALA A 342 -6.17 -22.39 -2.44
N PHE A 343 -6.73 -22.04 -1.27
CA PHE A 343 -6.12 -22.40 0.02
C PHE A 343 -6.05 -23.91 0.23
N GLU A 344 -7.10 -24.66 -0.07
CA GLU A 344 -7.09 -26.13 0.02
C GLU A 344 -6.05 -26.76 -0.92
N GLU A 345 -5.86 -26.18 -2.10
CA GLU A 345 -4.79 -26.58 -3.03
C GLU A 345 -3.39 -26.12 -2.59
N GLY A 346 -3.29 -25.39 -1.47
CA GLY A 346 -2.02 -24.92 -0.89
C GLY A 346 -1.49 -23.62 -1.52
N VAL A 347 -2.36 -22.73 -1.97
CA VAL A 347 -2.03 -21.37 -2.45
C VAL A 347 -2.82 -20.34 -1.67
N PHE A 348 -2.14 -19.42 -0.98
CA PHE A 348 -2.78 -18.32 -0.28
C PHE A 348 -2.79 -17.05 -1.14
N ILE A 349 -3.99 -16.57 -1.44
CA ILE A 349 -4.30 -15.34 -2.15
C ILE A 349 -5.42 -14.60 -1.43
N ASN A 350 -5.58 -13.31 -1.68
CA ASN A 350 -6.59 -12.49 -1.02
C ASN A 350 -7.77 -12.20 -1.94
N PRO A 351 -9.04 -12.39 -1.48
CA PRO A 351 -10.19 -11.90 -2.21
C PRO A 351 -10.28 -10.38 -2.13
N VAL A 352 -10.63 -9.74 -3.24
CA VAL A 352 -10.96 -8.32 -3.33
C VAL A 352 -12.43 -8.20 -3.70
N ILE A 353 -13.19 -7.64 -2.80
CA ILE A 353 -14.65 -7.54 -2.86
C ILE A 353 -15.10 -6.13 -2.46
N PRO A 354 -16.35 -5.73 -2.70
CA PRO A 354 -16.86 -4.46 -2.17
C PRO A 354 -16.66 -4.33 -0.65
N PRO A 355 -16.25 -3.15 -0.13
CA PRO A 355 -16.15 -1.87 -0.85
C PRO A 355 -14.80 -1.59 -1.52
N ALA A 356 -13.87 -2.55 -1.58
CA ALA A 356 -12.53 -2.36 -2.16
C ALA A 356 -12.54 -2.36 -3.70
N CYS A 357 -13.60 -2.88 -4.33
CA CYS A 357 -13.85 -2.81 -5.77
C CYS A 357 -15.35 -2.70 -6.06
N ALA A 358 -15.73 -2.46 -7.33
CA ALA A 358 -17.13 -2.55 -7.73
C ALA A 358 -17.62 -4.01 -7.64
N PRO A 359 -18.93 -4.24 -7.42
CA PRO A 359 -19.49 -5.61 -7.36
C PRO A 359 -19.23 -6.46 -8.62
N THR A 360 -19.08 -5.83 -9.78
CA THR A 360 -18.77 -6.45 -11.07
C THR A 360 -17.28 -6.68 -11.30
N ASP A 361 -16.42 -6.18 -10.44
CA ASP A 361 -14.96 -6.19 -10.61
C ASP A 361 -14.26 -6.99 -9.49
N THR A 362 -14.99 -7.91 -8.86
CA THR A 362 -14.41 -8.78 -7.84
C THR A 362 -13.29 -9.65 -8.43
N LEU A 363 -12.24 -9.82 -7.67
CA LEU A 363 -11.04 -10.52 -8.10
C LEU A 363 -10.35 -11.23 -6.92
N VAL A 364 -9.41 -12.08 -7.21
CA VAL A 364 -8.42 -12.53 -6.23
C VAL A 364 -7.07 -11.88 -6.53
N ARG A 365 -6.41 -11.37 -5.50
CA ARG A 365 -5.17 -10.63 -5.62
C ARG A 365 -3.98 -11.54 -5.39
N PHE A 366 -3.15 -11.67 -6.43
CA PHE A 366 -1.88 -12.39 -6.40
C PHE A 366 -0.73 -11.39 -6.31
N ALA A 367 0.14 -11.53 -5.32
CA ALA A 367 1.24 -10.59 -5.09
C ALA A 367 2.58 -11.34 -4.98
N LEU A 368 3.60 -10.77 -5.58
CA LEU A 368 4.94 -11.35 -5.67
C LEU A 368 5.91 -10.71 -4.66
N MET A 369 6.87 -11.50 -4.23
CA MET A 369 8.01 -11.10 -3.41
C MET A 369 9.31 -11.43 -4.14
N ALA A 370 10.37 -10.68 -3.88
CA ALA A 370 11.69 -10.84 -4.53
C ALA A 370 12.32 -12.24 -4.34
N ASN A 371 11.91 -12.96 -3.30
CA ASN A 371 12.39 -14.29 -2.98
C ASN A 371 11.46 -15.42 -3.47
N HIS A 372 10.40 -15.12 -4.25
CA HIS A 372 9.66 -16.15 -4.97
C HIS A 372 10.52 -16.71 -6.12
N THR A 373 10.34 -18.01 -6.41
CA THR A 373 10.96 -18.66 -7.55
C THR A 373 9.96 -18.88 -8.69
N THR A 374 10.45 -19.06 -9.90
CA THR A 374 9.64 -19.40 -11.08
C THR A 374 8.88 -20.71 -10.89
N GLU A 375 9.48 -21.69 -10.20
CA GLU A 375 8.87 -22.98 -9.88
C GLU A 375 7.69 -22.81 -8.90
N GLN A 376 7.81 -21.89 -7.94
CA GLN A 376 6.68 -21.55 -7.04
C GLN A 376 5.54 -20.89 -7.80
N VAL A 377 5.87 -20.02 -8.76
CA VAL A 377 4.88 -19.39 -9.63
C VAL A 377 4.17 -20.44 -10.50
N ASP A 378 4.91 -21.36 -11.14
CA ASP A 378 4.32 -22.41 -11.95
C ASP A 378 3.37 -23.29 -11.14
N ARG A 379 3.82 -23.76 -9.96
CA ARG A 379 2.98 -24.54 -9.03
C ARG A 379 1.70 -23.80 -8.65
N ALA A 380 1.78 -22.49 -8.40
CA ALA A 380 0.61 -21.69 -8.06
C ALA A 380 -0.34 -21.50 -9.25
N VAL A 381 0.21 -21.18 -10.43
CA VAL A 381 -0.58 -20.99 -11.66
C VAL A 381 -1.33 -22.26 -12.04
N GLU A 382 -0.68 -23.43 -12.03
CA GLU A 382 -1.33 -24.73 -12.31
C GLU A 382 -2.51 -25.01 -11.37
N LYS A 383 -2.33 -24.79 -10.07
CA LYS A 383 -3.37 -24.98 -9.06
C LYS A 383 -4.52 -23.98 -9.23
N LEU A 384 -4.20 -22.71 -9.43
CA LEU A 384 -5.20 -21.68 -9.67
C LEU A 384 -5.97 -21.92 -10.97
N LYS A 385 -5.29 -22.35 -12.04
CA LYS A 385 -5.95 -22.73 -13.31
C LYS A 385 -7.00 -23.80 -13.09
N LYS A 386 -6.66 -24.89 -12.37
CA LYS A 386 -7.60 -25.95 -12.01
C LYS A 386 -8.83 -25.38 -11.29
N VAL A 387 -8.63 -24.53 -10.28
CA VAL A 387 -9.72 -23.92 -9.49
C VAL A 387 -10.59 -23.01 -10.36
N PHE A 388 -9.98 -22.20 -11.24
CA PHE A 388 -10.72 -21.29 -12.13
C PHE A 388 -11.55 -22.04 -13.18
N ILE A 389 -11.02 -23.16 -13.70
CA ILE A 389 -11.78 -24.04 -14.63
C ILE A 389 -12.95 -24.71 -13.87
N GLU A 390 -12.73 -25.26 -12.66
CA GLU A 390 -13.78 -25.83 -11.81
C GLU A 390 -14.94 -24.85 -11.55
N GLN A 391 -14.69 -23.56 -11.61
CA GLN A 391 -15.68 -22.49 -11.40
C GLN A 391 -16.19 -21.85 -12.70
N ASP A 392 -15.88 -22.40 -13.87
CA ASP A 392 -16.25 -21.87 -15.18
C ASP A 392 -15.86 -20.38 -15.37
N ILE A 393 -14.67 -19.96 -14.89
CA ILE A 393 -14.14 -18.60 -15.03
C ILE A 393 -13.22 -18.52 -16.25
N ILE A 394 -12.40 -19.53 -16.46
CA ILE A 394 -11.56 -19.70 -17.64
C ILE A 394 -11.83 -21.07 -18.27
N LYS A 395 -11.37 -21.28 -19.51
CA LYS A 395 -11.60 -22.53 -20.30
C LYS A 395 -10.43 -23.49 -20.14
#